data_d603767f05153171079d26593528ecc0
#
_entry.id   d603767f05153171079d26593528ecc0
#
_cell.length_a   1.000
_cell.length_b   1.000
_cell.length_c   1.000
_cell.angle_alpha   90.00
_cell.angle_beta   90.00
_cell.angle_gamma   90.00
#
_symmetry.space_group_name_H-M   'P 1'
#
loop_
_entity.id
_entity.type
_entity.pdbx_description
1 polymer ?
#
loop_
_entity_poly.entity_id
_entity_poly.type
_entity_poly.pdbx_seq_one_letter_code
_entity_poly.pdbx_strand_id
1 'polypeptide(L)'
;IRLIRIEHPNLGAEKIYPLLEPFCNQNNFKCPKPRTIARIISDDPEKMRIFPQKIYHSGRIKPIKRQKVLRKPKGIKPEYPGHLVALDTIEKIVNGVRRYIITFEDIYTRFSFAWSTKSHASKAAEEFFDLCLKVFPYSFNFIYVLTDNGSEFKKHFNQRLMELHLTHYHTYPRTPKMNAHV
;
A
#
# COMPACT_ATOMS: atom_id res chain seq x y z
N ILE A 1 19.70 8.92 -23.29
CA ILE A 1 18.44 8.72 -22.54
C ILE A 1 18.18 9.92 -21.64
N ARG A 2 19.12 10.31 -20.78
CA ARG A 2 18.93 11.42 -19.82
C ARG A 2 18.61 12.75 -20.53
N LEU A 3 19.32 13.10 -21.58
CA LEU A 3 19.05 14.32 -22.38
C LEU A 3 17.65 14.32 -22.98
N ILE A 4 17.22 13.20 -23.59
CA ILE A 4 15.88 13.05 -24.13
C ILE A 4 14.81 13.25 -23.04
N ARG A 5 15.06 12.80 -21.83
CA ARG A 5 14.13 13.02 -20.71
C ARG A 5 14.20 14.42 -20.12
N ILE A 6 15.27 15.19 -20.40
CA ILE A 6 15.34 16.62 -20.09
C ILE A 6 14.40 17.40 -21.02
N GLU A 7 14.45 17.11 -22.31
CA GLU A 7 13.60 17.76 -23.30
C GLU A 7 12.13 17.30 -23.20
N HIS A 8 11.94 16.00 -22.90
CA HIS A 8 10.63 15.36 -22.83
C HIS A 8 10.42 14.67 -21.45
N PRO A 9 10.05 15.42 -20.41
CA PRO A 9 9.89 14.89 -19.06
C PRO A 9 8.90 13.73 -18.98
N ASN A 10 9.27 12.69 -18.24
CA ASN A 10 8.45 11.49 -18.01
C ASN A 10 8.16 10.61 -19.24
N LEU A 11 8.89 10.76 -20.33
CA LEU A 11 8.75 9.90 -21.50
C LEU A 11 9.09 8.45 -21.15
N GLY A 12 8.23 7.49 -21.53
CA GLY A 12 8.45 6.05 -21.29
C GLY A 12 9.46 5.45 -22.26
N ALA A 13 9.98 4.26 -21.94
CA ALA A 13 11.02 3.59 -22.72
C ALA A 13 10.65 3.36 -24.19
N GLU A 14 9.40 2.98 -24.45
CA GLU A 14 8.86 2.78 -25.81
C GLU A 14 8.92 4.05 -26.67
N LYS A 15 8.65 5.21 -26.06
CA LYS A 15 8.67 6.51 -26.73
C LYS A 15 10.07 7.09 -26.81
N ILE A 16 10.99 6.69 -25.96
CA ILE A 16 12.39 7.10 -25.99
C ILE A 16 13.14 6.37 -27.10
N TYR A 17 12.79 5.11 -27.38
CA TYR A 17 13.49 4.30 -28.38
C TYR A 17 13.60 4.99 -29.74
N PRO A 18 12.50 5.43 -30.39
CA PRO A 18 12.58 6.08 -31.70
C PRO A 18 13.33 7.43 -31.69
N LEU A 19 13.41 8.11 -30.55
CA LEU A 19 14.19 9.34 -30.42
C LEU A 19 15.68 9.07 -30.20
N LEU A 20 16.03 7.90 -29.66
CA LEU A 20 17.40 7.50 -29.38
C LEU A 20 18.06 6.84 -30.60
N GLU A 21 17.27 6.16 -31.43
CA GLU A 21 17.75 5.39 -32.59
C GLU A 21 18.55 6.22 -33.59
N PRO A 22 18.13 7.43 -34.02
CA PRO A 22 18.92 8.26 -34.92
C PRO A 22 20.29 8.62 -34.36
N PHE A 23 20.35 8.96 -33.08
CA PHE A 23 21.62 9.26 -32.40
C PHE A 23 22.56 8.04 -32.36
N CYS A 24 22.02 6.87 -32.08
CA CYS A 24 22.80 5.64 -32.06
C CYS A 24 23.36 5.32 -33.47
N ASN A 25 22.55 5.47 -34.49
CA ASN A 25 22.96 5.22 -35.89
C ASN A 25 24.05 6.20 -36.36
N GLN A 26 23.93 7.48 -36.02
CA GLN A 26 24.96 8.50 -36.38
C GLN A 26 26.31 8.22 -35.70
N ASN A 27 26.32 7.63 -34.53
CA ASN A 27 27.53 7.36 -33.76
C ASN A 27 27.98 5.88 -33.80
N ASN A 28 27.41 5.08 -34.68
CA ASN A 28 27.68 3.64 -34.82
C ASN A 28 27.51 2.86 -33.50
N PHE A 29 26.57 3.27 -32.66
CA PHE A 29 26.25 2.57 -31.43
C PHE A 29 25.07 1.60 -31.66
N LYS A 30 25.11 0.44 -31.00
CA LYS A 30 23.97 -0.46 -30.94
C LYS A 30 22.87 0.17 -30.08
N CYS A 31 21.74 0.56 -30.68
CA CYS A 31 20.64 1.14 -29.95
C CYS A 31 20.04 0.11 -28.93
N PRO A 32 19.92 0.46 -27.63
CA PRO A 32 19.35 -0.43 -26.65
C PRO A 32 17.83 -0.57 -26.87
N LYS A 33 17.32 -1.79 -26.80
CA LYS A 33 15.89 -2.08 -26.91
C LYS A 33 15.08 -1.42 -25.77
N PRO A 34 13.77 -1.18 -25.96
CA PRO A 34 12.91 -0.52 -24.96
C PRO A 34 13.00 -1.14 -23.56
N ARG A 35 13.07 -2.48 -23.47
CA ARG A 35 13.25 -3.18 -22.18
C ARG A 35 14.55 -2.80 -21.47
N THR A 36 15.63 -2.64 -22.23
CA THR A 36 16.93 -2.21 -21.69
C THR A 36 16.88 -0.74 -21.24
N ILE A 37 16.24 0.12 -22.04
CA ILE A 37 16.00 1.52 -21.69
C ILE A 37 15.20 1.62 -20.40
N ALA A 38 14.14 0.81 -20.25
CA ALA A 38 13.32 0.76 -19.04
C ALA A 38 14.14 0.36 -17.81
N ARG A 39 15.06 -0.62 -17.95
CA ARG A 39 15.97 -1.04 -16.88
C ARG A 39 16.92 0.08 -16.49
N ILE A 40 17.59 0.70 -17.45
CA ILE A 40 18.52 1.83 -17.21
C ILE A 40 17.81 2.97 -16.45
N ILE A 41 16.56 3.29 -16.84
CA ILE A 41 15.76 4.31 -16.13
C ILE A 41 15.40 3.84 -14.72
N SER A 42 15.12 2.55 -14.53
CA SER A 42 14.71 2.00 -13.23
C SER A 42 15.88 1.90 -12.24
N ASP A 43 17.09 1.68 -12.74
CA ASP A 43 18.31 1.55 -11.94
C ASP A 43 18.81 2.92 -11.44
N ASP A 44 18.43 4.01 -12.12
CA ASP A 44 18.72 5.35 -11.64
C ASP A 44 17.90 5.70 -10.39
N PRO A 45 18.53 6.17 -9.29
CA PRO A 45 17.84 6.48 -8.02
C PRO A 45 16.68 7.48 -8.19
N GLU A 46 16.86 8.47 -9.03
CA GLU A 46 15.84 9.48 -9.35
C GLU A 46 14.99 9.09 -10.56
N LYS A 47 15.23 7.88 -11.14
CA LYS A 47 14.58 7.40 -12.37
C LYS A 47 14.70 8.38 -13.54
N MET A 48 15.81 9.08 -13.61
CA MET A 48 16.10 10.13 -14.60
C MET A 48 14.96 11.15 -14.74
N ARG A 49 14.29 11.48 -13.65
CA ARG A 49 13.22 12.48 -13.62
C ARG A 49 13.83 13.84 -13.29
N ILE A 50 13.60 14.82 -14.14
CA ILE A 50 13.99 16.21 -13.91
C ILE A 50 13.06 16.85 -12.89
N PHE A 51 11.78 16.43 -12.92
CA PHE A 51 10.79 16.85 -11.94
C PHE A 51 10.34 15.61 -11.16
N PRO A 52 10.58 15.55 -9.85
CA PRO A 52 10.09 14.45 -9.01
C PRO A 52 8.56 14.45 -8.88
N GLN A 53 7.88 15.31 -9.59
CA GLN A 53 6.49 15.64 -9.44
C GLN A 53 5.67 15.29 -10.69
N LYS A 54 4.46 14.79 -10.49
CA LYS A 54 3.51 14.51 -11.57
C LYS A 54 2.80 15.81 -11.96
N ILE A 55 2.93 16.23 -13.21
CA ILE A 55 2.22 17.40 -13.74
C ILE A 55 0.84 16.93 -14.23
N TYR A 56 -0.22 17.55 -13.74
CA TYR A 56 -1.59 17.33 -14.23
C TYR A 56 -1.91 18.24 -15.41
N HIS A 57 -2.96 17.95 -16.17
CA HIS A 57 -3.50 18.81 -17.23
C HIS A 57 -3.77 20.27 -16.78
N SER A 58 -4.05 20.47 -15.50
CA SER A 58 -4.26 21.79 -14.89
C SER A 58 -2.97 22.55 -14.56
N GLY A 59 -1.80 22.04 -14.95
CA GLY A 59 -0.50 22.64 -14.60
C GLY A 59 -0.08 22.48 -13.14
N ARG A 60 -0.91 21.89 -12.27
CA ARG A 60 -0.56 21.63 -10.87
C ARG A 60 0.45 20.51 -10.74
N ILE A 61 1.52 20.78 -10.01
CA ILE A 61 2.57 19.82 -9.69
C ILE A 61 2.19 19.11 -8.39
N LYS A 62 2.00 17.79 -8.41
CA LYS A 62 1.70 17.01 -7.20
C LYS A 62 2.94 16.21 -6.79
N PRO A 63 3.49 16.42 -5.59
CA PRO A 63 4.58 15.60 -5.10
C PRO A 63 4.14 14.14 -5.00
N ILE A 64 4.85 13.25 -5.68
CA ILE A 64 4.60 11.80 -5.57
C ILE A 64 5.27 11.32 -4.28
N LYS A 65 4.68 11.60 -3.14
CA LYS A 65 5.02 10.89 -1.91
C LYS A 65 4.34 9.52 -1.99
N ARG A 66 5.03 8.53 -2.54
CA ARG A 66 4.64 7.14 -2.33
C ARG A 66 4.96 6.81 -0.88
N GLN A 67 3.96 6.78 -0.02
CA GLN A 67 4.10 6.12 1.28
C GLN A 67 4.55 4.68 1.01
N LYS A 68 5.70 4.31 1.57
CA LYS A 68 6.14 2.91 1.54
C LYS A 68 5.20 2.13 2.45
N VAL A 69 4.24 1.47 1.84
CA VAL A 69 3.32 0.57 2.55
C VAL A 69 4.09 -0.69 2.89
N LEU A 70 4.18 -1.02 4.17
CA LEU A 70 4.83 -2.23 4.63
C LEU A 70 3.95 -3.44 4.28
N ARG A 71 4.51 -4.42 3.57
CA ARG A 71 3.81 -5.63 3.15
C ARG A 71 4.16 -6.79 4.05
N LYS A 72 3.16 -7.64 4.38
CA LYS A 72 3.39 -8.86 5.16
C LYS A 72 4.42 -9.75 4.46
N PRO A 73 5.54 -10.10 5.11
CA PRO A 73 6.48 -11.10 4.59
C PRO A 73 5.80 -12.45 4.43
N LYS A 74 6.19 -13.20 3.37
CA LYS A 74 5.56 -14.50 3.06
C LYS A 74 5.77 -15.59 4.13
N GLY A 75 6.75 -15.43 5.00
CA GLY A 75 7.14 -16.44 6.00
C GLY A 75 6.59 -16.21 7.40
N ILE A 76 5.88 -15.11 7.68
CA ILE A 76 5.36 -14.87 9.03
C ILE A 76 4.22 -15.84 9.31
N LYS A 77 4.47 -16.74 10.28
CA LYS A 77 3.45 -17.60 10.88
C LYS A 77 3.18 -17.09 12.30
N PRO A 78 1.92 -17.05 12.75
CA PRO A 78 1.62 -16.71 14.13
C PRO A 78 2.14 -17.82 15.05
N GLU A 79 2.73 -17.46 16.19
CA GLU A 79 3.38 -18.39 17.13
C GLU A 79 2.68 -18.41 18.49
N TYR A 80 1.93 -17.37 18.82
CA TYR A 80 1.21 -17.24 20.10
C TYR A 80 0.01 -16.27 19.92
N PRO A 81 -0.92 -16.24 20.91
CA PRO A 81 -2.05 -15.31 20.89
C PRO A 81 -1.60 -13.84 20.75
N GLY A 82 -2.15 -13.11 19.78
CA GLY A 82 -1.81 -11.72 19.52
C GLY A 82 -0.56 -11.50 18.63
N HIS A 83 0.19 -12.55 18.26
CA HIS A 83 1.38 -12.37 17.41
C HIS A 83 1.04 -11.73 16.07
N LEU A 84 -0.04 -12.15 15.42
CA LEU A 84 -0.53 -11.62 14.18
C LEU A 84 -2.06 -11.54 14.23
N VAL A 85 -2.59 -10.33 14.19
CA VAL A 85 -4.02 -10.08 14.11
C VAL A 85 -4.38 -9.50 12.75
N ALA A 86 -5.55 -9.82 12.24
CA ALA A 86 -6.05 -9.30 10.96
C ALA A 86 -7.34 -8.52 11.19
N LEU A 87 -7.49 -7.41 10.46
CA LEU A 87 -8.70 -6.62 10.43
C LEU A 87 -9.16 -6.44 8.98
N ASP A 88 -10.49 -6.45 8.81
CA ASP A 88 -11.14 -6.18 7.53
C ASP A 88 -12.43 -5.40 7.75
N THR A 89 -12.97 -4.79 6.69
CA THR A 89 -14.22 -4.04 6.74
C THR A 89 -15.19 -4.56 5.69
N ILE A 90 -16.35 -5.00 6.11
CA ILE A 90 -17.44 -5.44 5.24
C ILE A 90 -18.47 -4.33 5.17
N GLU A 91 -18.78 -3.86 3.96
CA GLU A 91 -19.89 -2.94 3.72
C GLU A 91 -21.17 -3.73 3.45
N LYS A 92 -22.24 -3.38 4.17
CA LYS A 92 -23.60 -3.92 3.95
C LYS A 92 -24.64 -2.81 3.89
N ILE A 93 -25.64 -3.01 3.02
CA ILE A 93 -26.82 -2.15 2.95
C ILE A 93 -27.99 -2.97 3.49
N VAL A 94 -28.58 -2.49 4.58
CA VAL A 94 -29.76 -3.14 5.22
C VAL A 94 -30.88 -2.11 5.24
N ASN A 95 -32.00 -2.43 4.61
CA ASN A 95 -33.17 -1.54 4.49
C ASN A 95 -32.82 -0.13 3.99
N GLY A 96 -31.93 -0.04 2.97
CA GLY A 96 -31.47 1.23 2.41
C GLY A 96 -30.46 1.99 3.27
N VAL A 97 -30.10 1.47 4.43
CA VAL A 97 -29.11 2.09 5.33
C VAL A 97 -27.77 1.38 5.19
N ARG A 98 -26.74 2.14 4.85
CA ARG A 98 -25.36 1.64 4.76
C ARG A 98 -24.78 1.40 6.15
N ARG A 99 -24.16 0.24 6.35
CA ARG A 99 -23.46 -0.16 7.57
C ARG A 99 -22.10 -0.73 7.22
N TYR A 100 -21.15 -0.53 8.09
CA TYR A 100 -19.80 -1.08 8.00
C TYR A 100 -19.61 -2.03 9.19
N ILE A 101 -19.21 -3.25 8.90
CA ILE A 101 -18.86 -4.24 9.92
C ILE A 101 -17.36 -4.37 9.90
N ILE A 102 -16.70 -3.87 10.94
CA ILE A 102 -15.27 -4.05 11.10
C ILE A 102 -15.06 -5.34 11.86
N THR A 103 -14.21 -6.20 11.32
CA THR A 103 -13.87 -7.50 11.88
C THR A 103 -12.43 -7.51 12.38
N PHE A 104 -12.19 -8.26 13.42
CA PHE A 104 -10.88 -8.52 14.02
C PHE A 104 -10.75 -10.04 14.19
N GLU A 105 -9.62 -10.60 13.81
CA GLU A 105 -9.30 -12.01 14.06
C GLU A 105 -7.83 -12.14 14.51
N ASP A 106 -7.62 -12.86 15.63
CA ASP A 106 -6.30 -13.36 15.96
C ASP A 106 -6.02 -14.65 15.18
N ILE A 107 -5.02 -14.61 14.33
CA ILE A 107 -4.73 -15.70 13.40
C ILE A 107 -4.26 -16.98 14.11
N TYR A 108 -3.73 -16.88 15.32
CA TYR A 108 -3.27 -18.03 16.09
C TYR A 108 -4.42 -18.74 16.81
N THR A 109 -5.20 -18.02 17.60
CA THR A 109 -6.29 -18.60 18.41
C THR A 109 -7.59 -18.74 17.68
N ARG A 110 -7.77 -18.05 16.55
CA ARG A 110 -9.04 -17.88 15.84
C ARG A 110 -10.10 -17.10 16.63
N PHE A 111 -9.67 -16.43 17.69
CA PHE A 111 -10.55 -15.49 18.35
C PHE A 111 -10.96 -14.39 17.39
N SER A 112 -12.25 -14.22 17.22
CA SER A 112 -12.82 -13.23 16.29
C SER A 112 -13.78 -12.31 17.04
N PHE A 113 -13.74 -11.04 16.67
CA PHE A 113 -14.63 -10.02 17.20
C PHE A 113 -15.08 -9.10 16.05
N ALA A 114 -16.33 -8.70 16.06
CA ALA A 114 -16.88 -7.82 15.02
C ALA A 114 -17.78 -6.74 15.64
N TRP A 115 -17.75 -5.57 15.04
CA TRP A 115 -18.61 -4.46 15.43
C TRP A 115 -19.20 -3.73 14.23
N SER A 116 -20.48 -3.39 14.30
CA SER A 116 -21.16 -2.62 13.26
C SER A 116 -21.13 -1.12 13.56
N THR A 117 -20.69 -0.34 12.59
CA THR A 117 -20.64 1.12 12.67
C THR A 117 -21.34 1.77 11.47
N LYS A 118 -21.75 3.03 11.62
CA LYS A 118 -22.27 3.86 10.52
C LYS A 118 -21.17 4.56 9.74
N SER A 119 -19.96 4.62 10.31
CA SER A 119 -18.84 5.40 9.79
C SER A 119 -17.75 4.50 9.21
N HIS A 120 -17.26 4.85 8.02
CA HIS A 120 -16.08 4.25 7.39
C HIS A 120 -14.82 5.10 7.61
N ALA A 121 -14.82 5.96 8.62
CA ALA A 121 -13.70 6.82 8.94
C ALA A 121 -12.61 6.08 9.72
N SER A 122 -11.35 6.49 9.57
CA SER A 122 -10.24 5.86 10.28
C SER A 122 -10.33 6.00 11.80
N LYS A 123 -11.10 6.96 12.31
CA LYS A 123 -11.41 7.08 13.73
C LYS A 123 -12.30 5.94 14.22
N ALA A 124 -13.26 5.49 13.43
CA ALA A 124 -14.10 4.34 13.79
C ALA A 124 -13.29 3.03 13.83
N ALA A 125 -12.31 2.87 12.96
CA ALA A 125 -11.39 1.73 13.01
C ALA A 125 -10.44 1.78 14.23
N GLU A 126 -9.99 2.97 14.61
CA GLU A 126 -9.22 3.20 15.84
C GLU A 126 -10.04 2.82 17.09
N GLU A 127 -11.25 3.36 17.23
CA GLU A 127 -12.16 3.07 18.35
C GLU A 127 -12.50 1.58 18.43
N PHE A 128 -12.71 0.94 17.28
CA PHE A 128 -12.93 -0.50 17.21
C PHE A 128 -11.70 -1.28 17.69
N PHE A 129 -10.51 -0.89 17.27
CA PHE A 129 -9.27 -1.55 17.68
C PHE A 129 -9.04 -1.41 19.19
N ASP A 130 -9.27 -0.23 19.76
CA ASP A 130 -9.19 -0.03 21.21
C ASP A 130 -10.21 -0.89 21.97
N LEU A 131 -11.39 -1.15 21.37
CA LEU A 131 -12.35 -2.09 21.93
C LEU A 131 -11.83 -3.53 21.84
N CYS A 132 -11.23 -3.93 20.71
CA CYS A 132 -10.62 -5.25 20.56
C CYS A 132 -9.55 -5.51 21.63
N LEU A 133 -8.72 -4.52 21.97
CA LEU A 133 -7.71 -4.63 23.01
C LEU A 133 -8.33 -4.92 24.40
N LYS A 134 -9.53 -4.41 24.66
CA LYS A 134 -10.25 -4.62 25.93
C LYS A 134 -10.94 -5.98 26.02
N VAL A 135 -11.43 -6.50 24.89
CA VAL A 135 -12.20 -7.75 24.86
C VAL A 135 -11.34 -8.96 24.53
N PHE A 136 -10.11 -8.77 24.09
CA PHE A 136 -9.19 -9.86 23.77
C PHE A 136 -8.87 -10.66 25.06
N PRO A 137 -9.16 -11.97 25.07
CA PRO A 137 -9.11 -12.75 26.31
C PRO A 137 -7.71 -13.18 26.75
N TYR A 138 -6.69 -12.87 25.98
CA TYR A 138 -5.31 -13.25 26.23
C TYR A 138 -4.47 -12.04 26.65
N SER A 139 -3.29 -12.28 27.23
CA SER A 139 -2.35 -11.21 27.55
C SER A 139 -2.01 -10.39 26.31
N PHE A 140 -1.95 -9.08 26.46
CA PHE A 140 -1.67 -8.15 25.39
C PHE A 140 -0.20 -8.26 24.93
N ASN A 141 0.03 -9.02 23.86
CA ASN A 141 1.34 -9.18 23.23
C ASN A 141 1.22 -9.01 21.71
N PHE A 142 0.43 -8.02 21.26
CA PHE A 142 0.30 -7.76 19.82
C PHE A 142 1.61 -7.26 19.26
N ILE A 143 1.98 -7.76 18.09
CA ILE A 143 3.17 -7.33 17.37
C ILE A 143 2.81 -6.87 15.97
N TYR A 144 2.02 -7.67 15.25
CA TYR A 144 1.71 -7.43 13.85
C TYR A 144 0.20 -7.28 13.65
N VAL A 145 -0.16 -6.20 12.98
CA VAL A 145 -1.54 -5.93 12.56
C VAL A 145 -1.59 -5.98 11.04
N LEU A 146 -2.41 -6.84 10.48
CA LEU A 146 -2.62 -7.00 9.05
C LEU A 146 -3.96 -6.39 8.66
N THR A 147 -3.96 -5.51 7.67
CA THR A 147 -5.18 -4.97 7.05
C THR A 147 -5.08 -5.01 5.54
N ASP A 148 -6.15 -4.71 4.86
CA ASP A 148 -6.10 -4.34 3.46
C ASP A 148 -5.53 -2.91 3.28
N ASN A 149 -5.72 -2.32 2.07
CA ASN A 149 -5.30 -0.95 1.79
C ASN A 149 -6.44 0.08 1.99
N GLY A 150 -7.47 -0.26 2.72
CA GLY A 150 -8.63 0.58 2.99
C GLY A 150 -8.26 1.95 3.56
N SER A 151 -9.10 2.94 3.30
CA SER A 151 -8.85 4.31 3.80
C SER A 151 -9.07 4.43 5.30
N GLU A 152 -9.89 3.57 5.87
CA GLU A 152 -10.21 3.44 7.29
C GLU A 152 -9.00 3.01 8.12
N PHE A 153 -8.09 2.21 7.54
CA PHE A 153 -6.87 1.75 8.20
C PHE A 153 -5.67 2.71 8.03
N LYS A 154 -5.95 3.98 7.69
CA LYS A 154 -4.93 5.05 7.56
C LYS A 154 -5.08 6.07 8.69
N LYS A 155 -4.38 7.19 8.59
CA LYS A 155 -4.48 8.34 9.52
C LYS A 155 -4.57 7.92 11.00
N HIS A 156 -5.72 8.12 11.63
CA HIS A 156 -5.94 7.87 13.07
C HIS A 156 -5.63 6.43 13.47
N PHE A 157 -6.13 5.45 12.73
CA PHE A 157 -5.84 4.04 12.98
C PHE A 157 -4.33 3.76 12.94
N ASN A 158 -3.64 4.20 11.89
CA ASN A 158 -2.20 3.99 11.77
C ASN A 158 -1.40 4.73 12.85
N GLN A 159 -1.84 5.94 13.22
CA GLN A 159 -1.24 6.68 14.34
C GLN A 159 -1.39 5.91 15.65
N ARG A 160 -2.56 5.35 15.91
CA ARG A 160 -2.81 4.54 17.11
C ARG A 160 -1.92 3.30 17.18
N LEU A 161 -1.71 2.62 16.07
CA LEU A 161 -0.77 1.48 16.01
C LEU A 161 0.67 1.91 16.31
N MET A 162 1.09 3.09 15.82
CA MET A 162 2.41 3.64 16.12
C MET A 162 2.57 3.96 17.62
N GLU A 163 1.57 4.55 18.26
CA GLU A 163 1.55 4.84 19.71
C GLU A 163 1.69 3.56 20.53
N LEU A 164 1.11 2.46 20.05
CA LEU A 164 1.19 1.15 20.68
C LEU A 164 2.44 0.35 20.26
N HIS A 165 3.33 0.93 19.48
CA HIS A 165 4.53 0.28 18.93
C HIS A 165 4.23 -0.99 18.11
N LEU A 166 3.06 -1.06 17.44
CA LEU A 166 2.65 -2.18 16.61
C LEU A 166 3.07 -2.01 15.16
N THR A 167 3.49 -3.08 14.53
CA THR A 167 3.86 -3.07 13.12
C THR A 167 2.63 -3.28 12.23
N HIS A 168 2.33 -2.29 11.39
CA HIS A 168 1.19 -2.35 10.48
C HIS A 168 1.62 -2.93 9.12
N TYR A 169 1.13 -4.13 8.81
CA TYR A 169 1.26 -4.75 7.49
C TYR A 169 -0.01 -4.56 6.67
N HIS A 170 0.17 -4.41 5.37
CA HIS A 170 -0.93 -4.40 4.41
C HIS A 170 -0.86 -5.62 3.49
N THR A 171 -2.01 -6.12 3.08
CA THR A 171 -2.10 -7.18 2.07
C THR A 171 -1.64 -6.68 0.70
N TYR A 172 -1.19 -7.60 -0.16
CA TYR A 172 -0.86 -7.25 -1.54
C TYR A 172 -2.15 -6.91 -2.32
N PRO A 173 -2.11 -5.94 -3.23
CA PRO A 173 -3.25 -5.64 -4.08
C PRO A 173 -3.68 -6.88 -4.88
N ARG A 174 -4.99 -7.09 -5.00
CA ARG A 174 -5.60 -8.20 -5.76
C ARG A 174 -5.21 -9.61 -5.27
N THR A 175 -4.92 -9.76 -3.98
CA THR A 175 -4.64 -11.05 -3.35
C THR A 175 -5.60 -11.32 -2.19
N PRO A 176 -6.89 -11.62 -2.48
CA PRO A 176 -7.91 -11.82 -1.44
C PRO A 176 -7.57 -12.98 -0.50
N LYS A 177 -6.81 -13.97 -0.98
CA LYS A 177 -6.36 -15.11 -0.17
C LYS A 177 -5.47 -14.73 1.03
N MET A 178 -4.90 -13.53 1.08
CA MET A 178 -4.10 -13.08 2.22
C MET A 178 -4.95 -12.62 3.41
N ASN A 179 -6.21 -12.25 3.17
CA ASN A 179 -7.23 -11.93 4.19
C ASN A 179 -8.27 -13.06 4.35
N ALA A 180 -8.00 -14.24 3.82
CA ALA A 180 -8.95 -15.37 3.84
C ALA A 180 -9.23 -15.91 5.26
N HIS A 181 -8.70 -15.28 6.28
CA HIS A 181 -8.88 -15.65 7.69
C HIS A 181 -9.84 -14.73 8.44
N VAL A 182 -10.29 -13.64 7.81
CA VAL A 182 -11.16 -12.63 8.44
C VAL A 182 -12.55 -12.66 7.84
#